data_895b37ed3c26315b336822fc3440575d
#
_entry.id   895b37ed3c26315b336822fc3440575d
#
_cell.length_a   1.000
_cell.length_b   1.000
_cell.length_c   1.000
_cell.angle_alpha   90.00
_cell.angle_beta   90.00
_cell.angle_gamma   90.00
#
_symmetry.space_group_name_H-M   'P 1'
#
loop_
_entity.id
_entity.type
_entity.pdbx_description
1 polymer ?
#
loop_
_entity_poly.entity_id
_entity_poly.type
_entity_poly.pdbx_seq_one_letter_code
_entity_poly.pdbx_strand_id
1 'polypeptide(L)'
;KCMVELFGKSLIEHQINAYKSCNISDISVVTGFRNDSITISNVRYFRNERYQITNMIESLFCAEKILDGDVIVSYGDIIFEKNVLKLLIQSDNDISVIIDKNWKDYWSIRSKNPLADLESLKLDSEENILSIGQKVNKLEEIQGQYIGLMKFSENGVNILKDFYHECKKISEKKANPLNVNLPFEKSFMTDLLQGLINSNYKLHSVPINGGWLELDTIEDFETYQRMLKNNTLQKFIKLEELN
;
A
#
# COMPACT_ATOMS: atom_id res chain seq x y z
N LYS A 1 9.12 3.94 -11.02
CA LYS A 1 7.73 3.54 -11.31
C LYS A 1 6.76 4.71 -11.22
N CYS A 2 6.67 5.41 -10.10
CA CYS A 2 5.64 6.44 -9.85
C CYS A 2 5.54 7.56 -10.91
N MET A 3 6.59 7.76 -11.71
CA MET A 3 6.62 8.72 -12.83
C MET A 3 6.22 8.12 -14.17
N VAL A 4 5.83 6.84 -14.22
CA VAL A 4 5.29 6.25 -15.45
C VAL A 4 3.94 6.88 -15.73
N GLU A 5 3.76 7.35 -16.96
CA GLU A 5 2.51 7.94 -17.41
C GLU A 5 1.50 6.85 -17.78
N LEU A 6 0.35 6.87 -17.12
CA LEU A 6 -0.79 5.99 -17.38
C LEU A 6 -2.05 6.85 -17.47
N PHE A 7 -2.83 6.71 -18.55
CA PHE A 7 -4.05 7.48 -18.77
C PHE A 7 -3.86 9.01 -18.74
N GLY A 8 -2.73 9.50 -19.29
CA GLY A 8 -2.44 10.92 -19.47
C GLY A 8 -1.85 11.64 -18.25
N LYS A 9 -1.54 10.93 -17.16
CA LYS A 9 -0.84 11.45 -15.98
C LYS A 9 0.11 10.40 -15.42
N SER A 10 1.14 10.81 -14.70
CA SER A 10 1.97 9.88 -13.95
C SER A 10 1.19 9.26 -12.78
N LEU A 11 1.61 8.07 -12.32
CA LEU A 11 0.94 7.40 -11.20
C LEU A 11 0.86 8.30 -9.97
N ILE A 12 1.95 9.01 -9.65
CA ILE A 12 1.97 9.91 -8.51
C ILE A 12 1.04 11.12 -8.69
N GLU A 13 0.86 11.64 -9.92
CA GLU A 13 -0.11 12.73 -10.18
C GLU A 13 -1.54 12.26 -9.99
N HIS A 14 -1.89 11.02 -10.38
CA HIS A 14 -3.19 10.44 -10.09
C HIS A 14 -3.45 10.38 -8.58
N GLN A 15 -2.48 9.88 -7.79
CA GLN A 15 -2.62 9.81 -6.33
C GLN A 15 -2.78 11.19 -5.70
N ILE A 16 -1.95 12.16 -6.09
CA ILE A 16 -2.01 13.53 -5.57
C ILE A 16 -3.36 14.19 -5.90
N ASN A 17 -3.88 13.95 -7.09
CA ASN A 17 -5.21 14.45 -7.47
C ASN A 17 -6.31 13.82 -6.61
N ALA A 18 -6.26 12.50 -6.36
CA ALA A 18 -7.20 11.83 -5.48
C ALA A 18 -7.15 12.42 -4.05
N TYR A 19 -5.96 12.62 -3.48
CA TYR A 19 -5.80 13.27 -2.17
C TYR A 19 -6.39 14.68 -2.14
N LYS A 20 -6.01 15.52 -3.09
CA LYS A 20 -6.52 16.91 -3.18
C LYS A 20 -8.04 16.96 -3.34
N SER A 21 -8.62 16.02 -4.11
CA SER A 21 -10.06 15.93 -4.31
C SER A 21 -10.83 15.53 -3.04
N CYS A 22 -10.11 14.98 -2.05
CA CYS A 22 -10.60 14.68 -0.70
C CYS A 22 -10.16 15.72 0.34
N ASN A 23 -9.69 16.90 -0.08
CA ASN A 23 -9.21 18.01 0.77
C ASN A 23 -7.94 17.66 1.59
N ILE A 24 -7.16 16.69 1.15
CA ILE A 24 -5.86 16.37 1.72
C ILE A 24 -4.80 17.17 0.95
N SER A 25 -4.19 18.15 1.62
CA SER A 25 -3.17 19.03 1.03
C SER A 25 -1.77 18.82 1.60
N ASP A 26 -1.65 18.25 2.79
CA ASP A 26 -0.38 17.90 3.40
C ASP A 26 0.12 16.57 2.86
N ILE A 27 0.89 16.62 1.78
CA ILE A 27 1.37 15.46 1.05
C ILE A 27 2.89 15.41 1.12
N SER A 28 3.40 14.23 1.44
CA SER A 28 4.83 13.95 1.50
C SER A 28 5.19 12.74 0.64
N VAL A 29 6.33 12.80 -0.03
CA VAL A 29 6.82 11.74 -0.91
C VAL A 29 8.18 11.29 -0.42
N VAL A 30 8.31 10.01 -0.11
CA VAL A 30 9.60 9.41 0.20
C VAL A 30 10.21 8.87 -1.09
N THR A 31 11.39 9.33 -1.39
CA THR A 31 12.11 9.03 -2.64
C THR A 31 13.35 8.20 -2.38
N GLY A 32 13.84 7.53 -3.41
CA GLY A 32 15.10 6.78 -3.39
C GLY A 32 15.78 6.86 -4.74
N PHE A 33 15.60 5.83 -5.57
CA PHE A 33 16.17 5.77 -6.91
C PHE A 33 15.67 6.92 -7.79
N ARG A 34 16.61 7.63 -8.43
CA ARG A 34 16.33 8.76 -9.33
C ARG A 34 15.37 9.79 -8.73
N ASN A 35 15.59 10.16 -7.47
CA ASN A 35 14.82 11.18 -6.78
C ASN A 35 14.71 12.51 -7.54
N ASP A 36 15.73 12.88 -8.29
CA ASP A 36 15.81 14.04 -9.17
C ASP A 36 14.79 14.04 -10.33
N SER A 37 14.27 12.85 -10.67
CA SER A 37 13.23 12.72 -11.70
C SER A 37 11.81 13.00 -11.18
N ILE A 38 11.61 13.12 -9.86
CA ILE A 38 10.31 13.36 -9.26
C ILE A 38 10.22 14.84 -8.90
N THR A 39 9.52 15.61 -9.74
CA THR A 39 9.47 17.08 -9.65
C THR A 39 8.04 17.59 -9.51
N ILE A 40 7.29 17.04 -8.56
CA ILE A 40 5.92 17.45 -8.27
C ILE A 40 5.95 18.66 -7.33
N SER A 41 5.20 19.70 -7.67
CA SER A 41 5.07 20.89 -6.83
C SER A 41 4.08 20.68 -5.67
N ASN A 42 4.27 21.47 -4.60
CA ASN A 42 3.39 21.47 -3.42
C ASN A 42 3.33 20.13 -2.68
N VAL A 43 4.45 19.41 -2.64
CA VAL A 43 4.65 18.23 -1.80
C VAL A 43 5.97 18.37 -1.05
N ARG A 44 6.08 17.73 0.12
CA ARG A 44 7.35 17.61 0.84
C ARG A 44 8.08 16.37 0.36
N TYR A 45 9.41 16.45 0.29
CA TYR A 45 10.25 15.33 -0.09
C TYR A 45 11.10 14.85 1.08
N PHE A 46 11.13 13.55 1.27
CA PHE A 46 12.06 12.85 2.13
C PHE A 46 12.86 11.87 1.27
N ARG A 47 14.11 11.65 1.62
CA ARG A 47 14.97 10.76 0.85
C ARG A 47 15.42 9.58 1.68
N ASN A 48 15.20 8.39 1.18
CA ASN A 48 15.86 7.20 1.68
C ASN A 48 17.21 7.04 0.96
N GLU A 49 18.28 7.48 1.59
CA GLU A 49 19.64 7.37 1.03
C GLU A 49 20.10 5.91 0.91
N ARG A 50 19.48 5.00 1.67
CA ARG A 50 19.81 3.59 1.72
C ARG A 50 18.85 2.71 0.91
N TYR A 51 18.08 3.29 -0.02
CA TYR A 51 17.02 2.59 -0.78
C TYR A 51 17.48 1.28 -1.45
N GLN A 52 18.77 1.15 -1.82
CA GLN A 52 19.29 -0.07 -2.46
C GLN A 52 19.37 -1.27 -1.50
N ILE A 53 19.51 -1.01 -0.20
CA ILE A 53 19.73 -2.02 0.83
C ILE A 53 18.62 -2.09 1.88
N THR A 54 17.61 -1.23 1.76
CA THR A 54 16.43 -1.17 2.65
C THR A 54 15.14 -1.43 1.87
N ASN A 55 14.01 -1.48 2.58
CA ASN A 55 12.70 -1.69 1.97
C ASN A 55 11.68 -0.66 2.49
N MET A 56 10.39 -0.94 2.32
CA MET A 56 9.27 -0.01 2.48
C MET A 56 9.19 0.60 3.87
N ILE A 57 9.40 -0.19 4.93
CA ILE A 57 9.32 0.28 6.32
C ILE A 57 10.39 1.35 6.57
N GLU A 58 11.64 1.08 6.23
CA GLU A 58 12.72 2.06 6.37
C GLU A 58 12.46 3.32 5.53
N SER A 59 11.85 3.17 4.35
CA SER A 59 11.44 4.31 3.54
C SER A 59 10.37 5.14 4.25
N LEU A 60 9.33 4.53 4.82
CA LEU A 60 8.31 5.24 5.60
C LEU A 60 8.93 6.03 6.75
N PHE A 61 9.85 5.41 7.50
CA PHE A 61 10.50 6.03 8.65
C PHE A 61 11.55 7.09 8.29
N CYS A 62 11.94 7.26 7.03
CA CYS A 62 12.65 8.47 6.59
C CYS A 62 11.82 9.75 6.79
N ALA A 63 10.50 9.62 6.81
CA ALA A 63 9.55 10.71 7.05
C ALA A 63 9.01 10.75 8.50
N GLU A 64 9.57 9.98 9.42
CA GLU A 64 9.04 9.80 10.79
C GLU A 64 8.69 11.09 11.52
N LYS A 65 9.51 12.14 11.35
CA LYS A 65 9.32 13.43 12.02
C LYS A 65 8.01 14.16 11.67
N ILE A 66 7.34 13.72 10.60
CA ILE A 66 6.06 14.29 10.16
C ILE A 66 4.90 13.28 10.29
N LEU A 67 5.15 12.09 10.80
CA LEU A 67 4.09 11.15 11.13
C LEU A 67 3.42 11.64 12.42
N ASP A 68 2.34 12.41 12.28
CA ASP A 68 1.61 13.06 13.37
C ASP A 68 0.13 13.21 12.98
N GLY A 69 -0.78 13.11 13.95
CA GLY A 69 -2.20 13.05 13.67
C GLY A 69 -2.60 11.83 12.83
N ASP A 70 -3.67 11.97 12.05
CA ASP A 70 -4.11 10.94 11.10
C ASP A 70 -3.21 10.91 9.87
N VAL A 71 -2.66 9.74 9.54
CA VAL A 71 -1.73 9.56 8.41
C VAL A 71 -2.26 8.51 7.45
N ILE A 72 -2.28 8.82 6.15
CA ILE A 72 -2.53 7.85 5.08
C ILE A 72 -1.20 7.52 4.41
N VAL A 73 -0.91 6.23 4.29
CA VAL A 73 0.28 5.70 3.62
C VAL A 73 -0.16 4.99 2.35
N SER A 74 0.50 5.31 1.24
CA SER A 74 0.25 4.71 -0.07
C SER A 74 1.54 4.23 -0.72
N TYR A 75 1.48 3.10 -1.40
CA TYR A 75 2.54 2.68 -2.32
C TYR A 75 2.58 3.59 -3.56
N GLY A 76 3.76 3.77 -4.13
CA GLY A 76 3.97 4.69 -5.25
C GLY A 76 3.64 4.11 -6.63
N ASP A 77 3.23 2.86 -6.72
CA ASP A 77 2.95 2.11 -7.96
C ASP A 77 1.48 1.76 -8.15
N ILE A 78 0.60 2.28 -7.30
CA ILE A 78 -0.84 2.12 -7.42
C ILE A 78 -1.52 3.42 -7.86
N ILE A 79 -2.67 3.29 -8.51
CA ILE A 79 -3.65 4.37 -8.70
C ILE A 79 -5.00 3.87 -8.19
N PHE A 80 -5.82 4.77 -7.70
CA PHE A 80 -7.12 4.42 -7.11
C PHE A 80 -8.15 5.52 -7.30
N GLU A 81 -9.41 5.12 -7.38
CA GLU A 81 -10.55 6.01 -7.46
C GLU A 81 -10.70 6.86 -6.19
N LYS A 82 -11.21 8.05 -6.32
CA LYS A 82 -11.54 8.93 -5.18
C LYS A 82 -12.43 8.24 -4.13
N ASN A 83 -13.35 7.38 -4.54
CA ASN A 83 -14.22 6.66 -3.63
C ASN A 83 -13.47 5.66 -2.75
N VAL A 84 -12.41 5.01 -3.25
CA VAL A 84 -11.55 4.14 -2.45
C VAL A 84 -10.90 4.93 -1.31
N LEU A 85 -10.37 6.11 -1.63
CA LEU A 85 -9.76 6.98 -0.62
C LEU A 85 -10.78 7.49 0.40
N LYS A 86 -11.99 7.85 -0.03
CA LYS A 86 -13.07 8.29 0.88
C LYS A 86 -13.45 7.21 1.90
N LEU A 87 -13.56 5.94 1.46
CA LEU A 87 -13.86 4.83 2.38
C LEU A 87 -12.77 4.71 3.45
N LEU A 88 -11.50 4.85 3.07
CA LEU A 88 -10.40 4.80 4.04
C LEU A 88 -10.43 5.99 5.02
N ILE A 89 -10.71 7.20 4.53
CA ILE A 89 -10.79 8.42 5.37
C ILE A 89 -11.92 8.27 6.41
N GLN A 90 -13.05 7.67 6.03
CA GLN A 90 -14.22 7.48 6.89
C GLN A 90 -14.04 6.41 7.97
N SER A 91 -12.97 5.62 7.92
CA SER A 91 -12.71 4.62 8.95
C SER A 91 -12.22 5.29 10.23
N ASP A 92 -12.87 4.98 11.36
CA ASP A 92 -12.56 5.51 12.69
C ASP A 92 -11.63 4.58 13.52
N ASN A 93 -11.12 3.52 12.89
CA ASN A 93 -10.22 2.58 13.57
C ASN A 93 -8.77 3.11 13.60
N ASP A 94 -8.01 2.70 14.61
CA ASP A 94 -6.61 3.10 14.79
C ASP A 94 -5.74 2.73 13.58
N ILE A 95 -5.94 1.53 13.03
CA ILE A 95 -5.21 1.05 11.84
C ILE A 95 -6.22 0.46 10.87
N SER A 96 -6.32 1.06 9.69
CA SER A 96 -7.25 0.68 8.64
C SER A 96 -6.51 0.39 7.35
N VAL A 97 -6.86 -0.72 6.69
CA VAL A 97 -6.16 -1.22 5.50
C VAL A 97 -7.17 -1.50 4.39
N ILE A 98 -6.98 -0.88 3.22
CA ILE A 98 -7.81 -1.20 2.05
C ILE A 98 -7.50 -2.61 1.57
N ILE A 99 -8.56 -3.39 1.33
CA ILE A 99 -8.50 -4.71 0.73
C ILE A 99 -9.47 -4.84 -0.42
N ASP A 100 -9.03 -5.43 -1.53
CA ASP A 100 -9.90 -5.71 -2.69
C ASP A 100 -10.52 -7.11 -2.59
N LYS A 101 -11.84 -7.17 -2.47
CA LYS A 101 -12.61 -8.44 -2.48
C LYS A 101 -12.75 -9.02 -3.90
N ASN A 102 -12.59 -8.19 -4.94
CA ASN A 102 -12.64 -8.62 -6.34
C ASN A 102 -11.26 -9.03 -6.90
N TRP A 103 -10.33 -9.35 -6.04
CA TRP A 103 -8.94 -9.64 -6.38
C TRP A 103 -8.75 -10.77 -7.40
N LYS A 104 -9.65 -11.79 -7.42
CA LYS A 104 -9.55 -12.93 -8.34
C LYS A 104 -9.66 -12.50 -9.80
N ASP A 105 -10.64 -11.66 -10.11
CA ASP A 105 -10.86 -11.12 -11.45
C ASP A 105 -9.68 -10.23 -11.85
N TYR A 106 -9.21 -9.40 -10.93
CA TYR A 106 -8.07 -8.52 -11.16
C TYR A 106 -6.77 -9.30 -11.40
N TRP A 107 -6.45 -10.29 -10.57
CA TRP A 107 -5.28 -11.14 -10.78
C TRP A 107 -5.33 -11.94 -12.08
N SER A 108 -6.52 -12.36 -12.51
CA SER A 108 -6.69 -13.13 -13.74
C SER A 108 -6.20 -12.38 -15.00
N ILE A 109 -6.21 -11.05 -14.97
CA ILE A 109 -5.72 -10.23 -16.09
C ILE A 109 -4.22 -9.91 -15.99
N ARG A 110 -3.61 -10.01 -14.81
CA ARG A 110 -2.20 -9.67 -14.56
C ARG A 110 -1.26 -10.87 -14.61
N SER A 111 -1.67 -12.01 -14.10
CA SER A 111 -0.78 -13.16 -13.95
C SER A 111 -1.36 -14.44 -14.54
N LYS A 112 -0.52 -15.18 -15.28
CA LYS A 112 -0.85 -16.54 -15.75
C LYS A 112 -0.80 -17.59 -14.63
N ASN A 113 -0.09 -17.28 -13.53
CA ASN A 113 0.00 -18.12 -12.33
C ASN A 113 -0.27 -17.28 -11.09
N PRO A 114 -1.54 -17.03 -10.75
CA PRO A 114 -1.90 -16.18 -9.62
C PRO A 114 -1.29 -16.60 -8.29
N LEU A 115 -1.08 -17.90 -8.05
CA LEU A 115 -0.55 -18.42 -6.78
C LEU A 115 0.91 -18.04 -6.52
N ALA A 116 1.68 -17.66 -7.55
CA ALA A 116 3.11 -17.36 -7.39
C ALA A 116 3.33 -16.06 -6.60
N ASP A 117 2.40 -15.09 -6.73
CA ASP A 117 2.54 -13.74 -6.19
C ASP A 117 1.44 -13.38 -5.19
N LEU A 118 0.54 -14.33 -4.87
CA LEU A 118 -0.54 -14.07 -3.92
C LEU A 118 -0.08 -14.28 -2.48
N GLU A 119 -0.47 -13.33 -1.65
CA GLU A 119 -0.25 -13.33 -0.22
C GLU A 119 -1.54 -13.63 0.54
N SER A 120 -1.41 -14.16 1.75
CA SER A 120 -2.56 -14.42 2.62
C SER A 120 -3.27 -13.13 3.00
N LEU A 121 -4.59 -13.21 3.09
CA LEU A 121 -5.40 -12.24 3.80
C LEU A 121 -6.60 -12.98 4.40
N LYS A 122 -6.61 -13.08 5.73
CA LYS A 122 -7.69 -13.72 6.50
C LYS A 122 -8.33 -12.68 7.40
N LEU A 123 -9.66 -12.75 7.52
CA LEU A 123 -10.46 -11.85 8.35
C LEU A 123 -11.22 -12.64 9.41
N ASP A 124 -11.52 -11.99 10.52
CA ASP A 124 -12.50 -12.45 11.48
C ASP A 124 -13.93 -12.00 11.10
N SER A 125 -14.91 -12.31 11.96
CA SER A 125 -16.30 -11.93 11.74
C SER A 125 -16.59 -10.43 11.90
N GLU A 126 -15.65 -9.67 12.46
CA GLU A 126 -15.71 -8.22 12.64
C GLU A 126 -14.91 -7.45 11.59
N GLU A 127 -14.49 -8.12 10.51
CA GLU A 127 -13.64 -7.57 9.44
C GLU A 127 -12.22 -7.16 9.94
N ASN A 128 -11.75 -7.65 11.09
CA ASN A 128 -10.35 -7.45 11.46
C ASN A 128 -9.46 -8.43 10.71
N ILE A 129 -8.27 -7.96 10.34
CA ILE A 129 -7.28 -8.77 9.62
C ILE A 129 -6.57 -9.68 10.61
N LEU A 130 -6.66 -10.99 10.39
CA LEU A 130 -5.99 -12.03 11.20
C LEU A 130 -4.65 -12.45 10.60
N SER A 131 -4.51 -12.35 9.28
CA SER A 131 -3.28 -12.69 8.56
C SER A 131 -3.15 -11.86 7.30
N ILE A 132 -1.93 -11.37 7.02
CA ILE A 132 -1.59 -10.57 5.85
C ILE A 132 -0.17 -10.89 5.40
N GLY A 133 0.07 -10.93 4.07
CA GLY A 133 1.41 -10.98 3.51
C GLY A 133 2.15 -12.32 3.67
N GLN A 134 1.46 -13.39 4.08
CA GLN A 134 2.07 -14.70 4.24
C GLN A 134 1.93 -15.51 2.96
N LYS A 135 2.91 -16.37 2.66
CA LYS A 135 2.81 -17.30 1.52
C LYS A 135 1.59 -18.21 1.69
N VAL A 136 0.85 -18.38 0.60
CA VAL A 136 -0.33 -19.25 0.56
C VAL A 136 -0.11 -20.45 -0.36
N ASN A 137 -0.73 -21.57 0.01
CA ASN A 137 -0.73 -22.76 -0.82
C ASN A 137 -2.12 -23.03 -1.44
N LYS A 138 -3.14 -22.31 -0.98
CA LYS A 138 -4.54 -22.51 -1.40
C LYS A 138 -5.23 -21.16 -1.55
N LEU A 139 -6.06 -21.04 -2.60
CA LEU A 139 -6.84 -19.81 -2.86
C LEU A 139 -7.88 -19.51 -1.78
N GLU A 140 -8.33 -20.53 -1.04
CA GLU A 140 -9.29 -20.38 0.07
C GLU A 140 -8.70 -19.62 1.28
N GLU A 141 -7.39 -19.48 1.33
CA GLU A 141 -6.70 -18.69 2.37
C GLU A 141 -6.69 -17.19 2.09
N ILE A 142 -7.26 -16.76 0.95
CA ILE A 142 -7.27 -15.38 0.49
C ILE A 142 -8.70 -14.87 0.47
N GLN A 143 -9.06 -14.04 1.44
CA GLN A 143 -10.39 -13.41 1.54
C GLN A 143 -10.42 -11.99 0.94
N GLY A 144 -9.29 -11.49 0.48
CA GLY A 144 -9.11 -10.20 -0.20
C GLY A 144 -7.64 -10.00 -0.54
N GLN A 145 -7.34 -8.93 -1.28
CA GLN A 145 -5.97 -8.54 -1.62
C GLN A 145 -5.64 -7.20 -0.98
N TYR A 146 -4.51 -7.12 -0.26
CA TYR A 146 -3.93 -5.86 0.17
C TYR A 146 -3.45 -5.06 -1.03
N ILE A 147 -3.72 -3.77 -1.05
CA ILE A 147 -3.42 -2.93 -2.22
C ILE A 147 -2.33 -1.88 -1.99
N GLY A 148 -1.71 -1.85 -0.82
CA GLY A 148 -0.70 -0.83 -0.53
C GLY A 148 -1.27 0.52 -0.09
N LEU A 149 -2.52 0.58 0.37
CA LEU A 149 -3.17 1.80 0.86
C LEU A 149 -3.74 1.57 2.26
N MET A 150 -3.31 2.38 3.24
CA MET A 150 -3.69 2.25 4.64
C MET A 150 -3.76 3.58 5.36
N LYS A 151 -4.51 3.63 6.46
CA LYS A 151 -4.64 4.78 7.36
C LYS A 151 -4.24 4.37 8.77
N PHE A 152 -3.53 5.26 9.43
CA PHE A 152 -3.27 5.23 10.87
C PHE A 152 -3.91 6.48 11.48
N SER A 153 -4.76 6.30 12.51
CA SER A 153 -5.23 7.42 13.34
C SER A 153 -4.05 8.02 14.13
N GLU A 154 -4.25 9.11 14.83
CA GLU A 154 -3.24 9.66 15.74
C GLU A 154 -2.72 8.58 16.72
N ASN A 155 -3.61 7.80 17.33
CA ASN A 155 -3.24 6.66 18.19
C ASN A 155 -2.54 5.55 17.37
N GLY A 156 -3.03 5.26 16.17
CA GLY A 156 -2.41 4.29 15.24
C GLY A 156 -0.99 4.68 14.84
N VAL A 157 -0.72 5.98 14.67
CA VAL A 157 0.63 6.50 14.39
C VAL A 157 1.55 6.28 15.60
N ASN A 158 1.08 6.50 16.82
CA ASN A 158 1.87 6.24 18.03
C ASN A 158 2.18 4.75 18.16
N ILE A 159 1.18 3.88 17.97
CA ILE A 159 1.37 2.42 17.93
C ILE A 159 2.41 2.03 16.88
N LEU A 160 2.31 2.56 15.67
CA LEU A 160 3.23 2.28 14.55
C LEU A 160 4.68 2.64 14.91
N LYS A 161 4.90 3.84 15.47
CA LYS A 161 6.23 4.31 15.85
C LYS A 161 6.84 3.48 16.97
N ASP A 162 6.09 3.26 18.05
CA ASP A 162 6.56 2.51 19.21
C ASP A 162 6.91 1.09 18.80
N PHE A 163 6.04 0.44 18.04
CA PHE A 163 6.25 -0.92 17.56
C PHE A 163 7.47 -1.03 16.62
N TYR A 164 7.64 -0.08 15.69
CA TYR A 164 8.82 -0.05 14.82
C TYR A 164 10.11 0.06 15.63
N HIS A 165 10.19 0.99 16.59
CA HIS A 165 11.40 1.21 17.40
C HIS A 165 11.68 0.02 18.31
N GLU A 166 10.65 -0.61 18.88
CA GLU A 166 10.80 -1.84 19.66
C GLU A 166 11.38 -2.96 18.81
N CYS A 167 10.80 -3.23 17.63
CA CYS A 167 11.27 -4.26 16.72
C CYS A 167 12.70 -3.99 16.24
N LYS A 168 13.02 -2.74 15.92
CA LYS A 168 14.38 -2.34 15.52
C LYS A 168 15.40 -2.61 16.61
N LYS A 169 15.09 -2.22 17.85
CA LYS A 169 15.96 -2.47 19.02
C LYS A 169 16.16 -3.97 19.30
N ILE A 170 15.11 -4.78 19.10
CA ILE A 170 15.21 -6.24 19.23
C ILE A 170 16.16 -6.79 18.15
N SER A 171 16.03 -6.32 16.91
CA SER A 171 16.81 -6.80 15.77
C SER A 171 18.32 -6.51 15.89
N GLU A 172 18.71 -5.51 16.67
CA GLU A 172 20.13 -5.22 16.96
C GLU A 172 20.84 -6.34 17.76
N LYS A 173 20.07 -7.13 18.49
CA LYS A 173 20.58 -8.16 19.41
C LYS A 173 20.12 -9.58 19.07
N LYS A 174 19.10 -9.71 18.25
CA LYS A 174 18.44 -10.98 17.91
C LYS A 174 18.06 -10.99 16.42
N ALA A 175 17.48 -12.09 15.96
CA ALA A 175 16.86 -12.14 14.64
C ALA A 175 15.74 -11.08 14.52
N ASN A 176 15.50 -10.63 13.31
CA ASN A 176 14.43 -9.70 12.99
C ASN A 176 13.06 -10.23 13.47
N PRO A 177 12.38 -9.55 14.40
CA PRO A 177 11.13 -10.05 14.98
C PRO A 177 9.95 -10.00 13.99
N LEU A 178 10.05 -9.21 12.91
CA LEU A 178 9.01 -9.10 11.89
C LEU A 178 9.12 -10.24 10.87
N ASN A 179 10.35 -10.61 10.50
CA ASN A 179 10.61 -11.68 9.53
C ASN A 179 12.01 -12.24 9.77
N VAL A 180 12.08 -13.42 10.38
CA VAL A 180 13.36 -14.06 10.77
C VAL A 180 14.29 -14.41 9.59
N ASN A 181 13.76 -14.41 8.36
CA ASN A 181 14.51 -14.74 7.15
C ASN A 181 15.15 -13.51 6.49
N LEU A 182 14.86 -12.29 6.98
CA LEU A 182 15.34 -11.05 6.41
C LEU A 182 16.05 -10.20 7.46
N PRO A 183 17.06 -9.39 7.08
CA PRO A 183 17.49 -8.28 7.91
C PRO A 183 16.34 -7.32 8.16
N PHE A 184 16.29 -6.68 9.33
CA PHE A 184 15.18 -5.78 9.72
C PHE A 184 14.92 -4.69 8.67
N GLU A 185 15.95 -4.07 8.16
CA GLU A 185 15.89 -3.03 7.13
C GLU A 185 15.35 -3.50 5.77
N LYS A 186 15.23 -4.82 5.58
CA LYS A 186 14.64 -5.44 4.38
C LYS A 186 13.18 -5.87 4.56
N SER A 187 12.61 -5.66 5.75
CA SER A 187 11.21 -6.05 6.04
C SER A 187 10.24 -5.30 5.14
N PHE A 188 9.20 -6.01 4.71
CA PHE A 188 8.10 -5.48 3.92
C PHE A 188 7.05 -4.80 4.82
N MET A 189 6.19 -3.98 4.25
CA MET A 189 5.07 -3.39 5.01
C MET A 189 4.15 -4.48 5.56
N THR A 190 3.93 -5.54 4.81
CA THR A 190 3.12 -6.69 5.25
C THR A 190 3.76 -7.44 6.43
N ASP A 191 5.10 -7.48 6.54
CA ASP A 191 5.78 -8.01 7.72
C ASP A 191 5.46 -7.16 8.97
N LEU A 192 5.47 -5.82 8.83
CA LEU A 192 5.14 -4.91 9.94
C LEU A 192 3.68 -5.06 10.37
N LEU A 193 2.75 -5.07 9.39
CA LEU A 193 1.33 -5.25 9.66
C LEU A 193 1.05 -6.60 10.33
N GLN A 194 1.67 -7.68 9.86
CA GLN A 194 1.55 -9.00 10.49
C GLN A 194 2.17 -9.01 11.90
N GLY A 195 3.27 -8.32 12.08
CA GLY A 195 3.91 -8.17 13.39
C GLY A 195 3.00 -7.45 14.40
N LEU A 196 2.29 -6.40 13.99
CA LEU A 196 1.28 -5.72 14.81
C LEU A 196 0.15 -6.67 15.19
N ILE A 197 -0.37 -7.46 14.25
CA ILE A 197 -1.41 -8.47 14.51
C ILE A 197 -0.91 -9.49 15.54
N ASN A 198 0.30 -10.02 15.37
CA ASN A 198 0.92 -10.99 16.28
C ASN A 198 1.14 -10.41 17.71
N SER A 199 1.22 -9.08 17.81
CA SER A 199 1.31 -8.34 19.08
C SER A 199 -0.04 -7.88 19.61
N ASN A 200 -1.14 -8.46 19.11
CA ASN A 200 -2.53 -8.22 19.50
C ASN A 200 -3.07 -6.80 19.19
N TYR A 201 -2.44 -6.06 18.27
CA TYR A 201 -3.07 -4.86 17.74
C TYR A 201 -4.12 -5.24 16.69
N LYS A 202 -5.26 -4.55 16.71
CA LYS A 202 -6.32 -4.76 15.72
C LYS A 202 -6.03 -3.95 14.46
N LEU A 203 -6.05 -4.61 13.32
CA LEU A 203 -6.02 -3.99 12.00
C LEU A 203 -7.37 -4.21 11.33
N HIS A 204 -8.08 -3.13 11.04
CA HIS A 204 -9.40 -3.21 10.44
C HIS A 204 -9.31 -3.17 8.92
N SER A 205 -9.99 -4.09 8.24
CA SER A 205 -10.08 -4.06 6.79
C SER A 205 -11.13 -3.06 6.32
N VAL A 206 -10.80 -2.32 5.27
CA VAL A 206 -11.76 -1.48 4.53
C VAL A 206 -11.94 -2.12 3.15
N PRO A 207 -13.02 -2.91 2.96
CA PRO A 207 -13.22 -3.68 1.75
C PRO A 207 -13.67 -2.81 0.58
N ILE A 208 -13.10 -3.09 -0.60
CA ILE A 208 -13.50 -2.54 -1.88
C ILE A 208 -13.75 -3.66 -2.90
N ASN A 209 -14.35 -3.33 -4.04
CA ASN A 209 -14.56 -4.22 -5.17
C ASN A 209 -14.00 -3.59 -6.44
N GLY A 210 -12.67 -3.60 -6.60
CA GLY A 210 -11.96 -2.87 -7.65
C GLY A 210 -11.84 -1.37 -7.34
N GLY A 211 -11.70 -0.53 -8.37
CA GLY A 211 -11.48 0.91 -8.22
C GLY A 211 -10.00 1.26 -8.01
N TRP A 212 -9.09 0.35 -8.35
CA TRP A 212 -7.65 0.56 -8.26
C TRP A 212 -6.89 -0.25 -9.30
N LEU A 213 -5.67 0.15 -9.59
CA LEU A 213 -4.70 -0.61 -10.40
C LEU A 213 -3.30 -0.45 -9.81
N GLU A 214 -2.51 -1.51 -9.96
CA GLU A 214 -1.08 -1.53 -9.66
C GLU A 214 -0.29 -1.67 -10.96
N LEU A 215 0.81 -0.97 -11.07
CA LEU A 215 1.70 -1.03 -12.22
C LEU A 215 3.08 -1.54 -11.81
N ASP A 216 3.31 -2.84 -11.90
CA ASP A 216 4.58 -3.47 -11.56
C ASP A 216 5.47 -3.71 -12.77
N THR A 217 4.89 -4.17 -13.86
CA THR A 217 5.57 -4.69 -15.02
C THR A 217 5.19 -3.93 -16.31
N ILE A 218 5.94 -4.17 -17.37
CA ILE A 218 5.60 -3.68 -18.73
C ILE A 218 4.33 -4.38 -19.21
N GLU A 219 4.14 -5.66 -18.86
CA GLU A 219 2.96 -6.44 -19.19
C GLU A 219 1.69 -5.86 -18.56
N ASP A 220 1.76 -5.35 -17.35
CA ASP A 220 0.64 -4.62 -16.72
C ASP A 220 0.28 -3.40 -17.57
N PHE A 221 1.28 -2.59 -17.92
CA PHE A 221 1.07 -1.38 -18.74
C PHE A 221 0.40 -1.72 -20.08
N GLU A 222 0.93 -2.69 -20.81
CA GLU A 222 0.38 -3.12 -22.11
C GLU A 222 -1.04 -3.68 -21.96
N THR A 223 -1.30 -4.40 -20.88
CA THR A 223 -2.62 -4.96 -20.58
C THR A 223 -3.63 -3.84 -20.34
N TYR A 224 -3.31 -2.84 -19.52
CA TYR A 224 -4.21 -1.71 -19.26
C TYR A 224 -4.45 -0.86 -20.50
N GLN A 225 -3.42 -0.61 -21.33
CA GLN A 225 -3.59 0.09 -22.60
C GLN A 225 -4.50 -0.68 -23.57
N ARG A 226 -4.37 -2.00 -23.66
CA ARG A 226 -5.22 -2.85 -24.48
C ARG A 226 -6.67 -2.85 -23.98
N MET A 227 -6.86 -2.93 -22.65
CA MET A 227 -8.19 -2.91 -22.03
C MET A 227 -8.89 -1.57 -22.21
N LEU A 228 -8.14 -0.46 -22.17
CA LEU A 228 -8.67 0.87 -22.46
C LEU A 228 -9.20 0.94 -23.90
N LYS A 229 -8.40 0.48 -24.87
CA LYS A 229 -8.81 0.45 -26.30
C LYS A 229 -10.05 -0.40 -26.55
N ASN A 230 -10.21 -1.48 -25.77
CA ASN A 230 -11.34 -2.42 -25.91
C ASN A 230 -12.55 -2.07 -25.04
N ASN A 231 -12.53 -0.94 -24.33
CA ASN A 231 -13.59 -0.52 -23.38
C ASN A 231 -13.88 -1.56 -22.29
N THR A 232 -12.87 -2.31 -21.82
CA THR A 232 -13.02 -3.32 -20.76
C THR A 232 -12.39 -2.90 -19.43
N LEU A 233 -11.62 -1.80 -19.43
CA LEU A 233 -10.90 -1.31 -18.25
C LEU A 233 -11.86 -0.87 -17.13
N GLN A 234 -13.04 -0.33 -17.49
CA GLN A 234 -14.06 0.14 -16.54
C GLN A 234 -14.62 -0.96 -15.62
N LYS A 235 -14.32 -2.24 -15.88
CA LYS A 235 -14.63 -3.33 -14.96
C LYS A 235 -13.78 -3.28 -13.69
N PHE A 236 -12.62 -2.64 -13.75
CA PHE A 236 -11.64 -2.58 -12.67
C PHE A 236 -11.46 -1.18 -12.12
N ILE A 237 -11.50 -0.16 -12.97
CA ILE A 237 -11.31 1.23 -12.55
C ILE A 237 -12.08 2.18 -13.50
N LYS A 238 -12.70 3.21 -12.94
CA LYS A 238 -13.40 4.26 -13.67
C LYS A 238 -12.51 5.48 -13.79
N LEU A 239 -12.10 5.82 -15.01
CA LEU A 239 -11.14 6.91 -15.25
C LEU A 239 -11.68 8.29 -14.83
N GLU A 240 -12.98 8.51 -14.89
CA GLU A 240 -13.63 9.72 -14.41
C GLU A 240 -13.49 9.92 -12.89
N GLU A 241 -13.28 8.86 -12.13
CA GLU A 241 -13.10 8.89 -10.67
C GLU A 241 -11.62 9.08 -10.26
N LEU A 242 -10.69 9.14 -11.23
CA LEU A 242 -9.27 9.42 -10.99
C LEU A 242 -8.94 10.93 -10.96
N ASN A 243 -9.92 11.82 -11.25
CA ASN A 243 -9.74 13.26 -11.40
C ASN A 243 -10.30 14.05 -10.22
#